data_cb0e46e5a461e99afc60d9a92bafa2e5
#
_entry.id   cb0e46e5a461e99afc60d9a92bafa2e5
#
_cell.length_a   1.000
_cell.length_b   1.000
_cell.length_c   1.000
_cell.angle_alpha   90.00
_cell.angle_beta   90.00
_cell.angle_gamma   90.00
#
_symmetry.space_group_name_H-M   'P 1'
#
loop_
_entity.id
_entity.type
_entity.pdbx_description
1 polymer ?
#
loop_
_entity_poly.entity_id
_entity_poly.type
_entity_poly.pdbx_seq_one_letter_code
_entity_poly.pdbx_strand_id
1 'polypeptide(L)'
;MLASTASFINCVGGTNGDNPTEVTRSDVDIVVRTLRGNNAYSFLTGVEGEDRFGTAPVRDAYFGLGHTDMIGQLDNVQGFIQKWNYPTQNSTLDAEWGTVANVRFLLSSIGSTTANGSLLAATVYNIFIAGREAFAAVEQDGYSASFIYRPPIYDGPLALNASVGWKMAEVPRITNDTWVFNLRCTLA
;
A
#
# COMPACT_ATOMS: atom_id res chain seq x y z
N MET A 1 10.87 2.65 5.12
CA MET A 1 10.83 1.76 6.29
C MET A 1 10.25 0.38 5.96
N LEU A 2 9.08 0.29 5.34
CA LEU A 2 8.50 -1.00 4.90
C LEU A 2 9.40 -1.77 3.90
N ALA A 3 10.11 -1.07 3.02
CA ALA A 3 10.94 -1.68 1.98
C ALA A 3 12.15 -2.48 2.49
N SER A 4 12.60 -2.25 3.71
CA SER A 4 13.80 -2.89 4.27
C SER A 4 13.52 -4.11 5.15
N THR A 5 12.28 -4.27 5.61
CA THR A 5 11.91 -5.31 6.59
C THR A 5 10.88 -6.30 6.07
N ALA A 6 10.09 -5.94 5.05
CA ALA A 6 9.15 -6.88 4.44
C ALA A 6 9.88 -7.97 3.63
N SER A 7 9.38 -9.19 3.69
CA SER A 7 9.81 -10.25 2.77
C SER A 7 9.57 -9.79 1.33
N PHE A 8 10.58 -9.92 0.47
CA PHE A 8 10.46 -9.48 -0.92
C PHE A 8 10.47 -10.66 -1.89
N ILE A 9 9.78 -10.48 -3.00
CA ILE A 9 9.78 -11.38 -4.14
C ILE A 9 10.06 -10.54 -5.39
N ASN A 10 11.08 -10.92 -6.16
CA ASN A 10 11.30 -10.32 -7.47
C ASN A 10 10.38 -10.98 -8.49
N CYS A 11 9.67 -10.18 -9.27
CA CYS A 11 8.80 -10.68 -10.34
C CYS A 11 9.65 -11.32 -11.44
N VAL A 12 9.54 -12.63 -11.61
CA VAL A 12 10.17 -13.40 -12.70
C VAL A 12 9.17 -14.48 -13.16
N GLY A 13 7.96 -14.07 -13.55
CA GLY A 13 6.96 -15.00 -14.06
C GLY A 13 6.47 -16.07 -13.09
N GLY A 14 6.36 -15.74 -11.79
CA GLY A 14 5.91 -16.66 -10.77
C GLY A 14 7.02 -17.38 -10.01
N THR A 15 8.26 -16.96 -10.18
CA THR A 15 9.41 -17.42 -9.38
C THR A 15 10.14 -16.23 -8.78
N ASN A 16 10.84 -16.45 -7.67
CA ASN A 16 11.70 -15.42 -7.10
C ASN A 16 13.07 -15.51 -7.77
N GLY A 17 13.43 -14.53 -8.58
CA GLY A 17 14.71 -14.48 -9.31
C GLY A 17 15.61 -13.34 -8.86
N ASP A 18 16.83 -13.29 -9.40
CA ASP A 18 17.81 -12.26 -9.04
C ASP A 18 17.51 -10.89 -9.65
N ASN A 19 16.90 -10.88 -10.85
CA ASN A 19 16.57 -9.65 -11.57
C ASN A 19 15.06 -9.54 -11.74
N PRO A 20 14.41 -8.49 -11.18
CA PRO A 20 12.99 -8.29 -11.35
C PRO A 20 12.65 -7.96 -12.81
N THR A 21 11.57 -8.53 -13.31
CA THR A 21 10.97 -8.27 -14.61
C THR A 21 9.59 -7.63 -14.44
N GLU A 22 8.78 -7.65 -15.46
CA GLU A 22 7.40 -7.19 -15.43
C GLU A 22 6.56 -8.04 -14.46
N VAL A 23 5.55 -7.39 -13.86
CA VAL A 23 4.61 -8.09 -12.99
C VAL A 23 3.70 -9.01 -13.80
N THR A 24 3.59 -10.27 -13.38
CA THR A 24 2.68 -11.25 -13.98
C THR A 24 1.61 -11.71 -13.00
N ARG A 25 0.55 -12.32 -13.52
CA ARG A 25 -0.50 -12.94 -12.70
C ARG A 25 0.07 -13.97 -11.73
N SER A 26 1.04 -14.76 -12.18
CA SER A 26 1.65 -15.80 -11.38
C SER A 26 2.40 -15.24 -10.16
N ASP A 27 3.04 -14.08 -10.29
CA ASP A 27 3.74 -13.42 -9.19
C ASP A 27 2.75 -12.98 -8.09
N VAL A 28 1.62 -12.40 -8.48
CA VAL A 28 0.58 -12.00 -7.55
C VAL A 28 -0.07 -13.22 -6.87
N ASP A 29 -0.32 -14.29 -7.64
CA ASP A 29 -0.90 -15.53 -7.10
C ASP A 29 0.00 -16.19 -6.05
N ILE A 30 1.32 -16.13 -6.21
CA ILE A 30 2.28 -16.64 -5.19
C ILE A 30 2.16 -15.85 -3.90
N VAL A 31 2.16 -14.51 -3.98
CA VAL A 31 2.03 -13.66 -2.80
C VAL A 31 0.70 -13.93 -2.07
N VAL A 32 -0.42 -13.98 -2.81
CA VAL A 32 -1.74 -14.25 -2.21
C VAL A 32 -1.78 -15.63 -1.57
N ARG A 33 -1.22 -16.65 -2.24
CA ARG A 33 -1.15 -18.01 -1.68
C ARG A 33 -0.33 -18.04 -0.40
N THR A 34 0.79 -17.31 -0.34
CA THR A 34 1.64 -17.24 0.85
C THR A 34 0.93 -16.50 1.98
N LEU A 35 0.28 -15.37 1.70
CA LEU A 35 -0.49 -14.63 2.70
C LEU A 35 -1.60 -15.50 3.30
N ARG A 36 -2.36 -16.23 2.46
CA ARG A 36 -3.40 -17.15 2.93
C ARG A 36 -2.81 -18.33 3.72
N GLY A 37 -1.67 -18.86 3.30
CA GLY A 37 -0.95 -19.91 4.03
C GLY A 37 -0.50 -19.45 5.42
N ASN A 38 -0.18 -18.17 5.57
CA ASN A 38 0.17 -17.55 6.86
C ASN A 38 -1.05 -17.07 7.65
N ASN A 39 -2.27 -17.39 7.23
CA ASN A 39 -3.54 -16.95 7.83
C ASN A 39 -3.65 -15.41 7.95
N ALA A 40 -3.12 -14.67 6.98
CA ALA A 40 -3.26 -13.22 6.96
C ALA A 40 -4.72 -12.81 6.76
N TYR A 41 -5.20 -11.90 7.60
CA TYR A 41 -6.57 -11.37 7.49
C TYR A 41 -6.69 -10.46 6.27
N SER A 42 -7.80 -10.62 5.53
CA SER A 42 -8.16 -9.68 4.47
C SER A 42 -8.76 -8.40 5.05
N PHE A 43 -8.71 -7.30 4.30
CA PHE A 43 -9.23 -6.00 4.77
C PHE A 43 -10.75 -5.92 4.81
N LEU A 44 -11.40 -6.71 3.99
CA LEU A 44 -12.86 -6.73 3.86
C LEU A 44 -13.37 -8.09 4.31
N THR A 45 -13.44 -8.28 5.60
CA THR A 45 -14.24 -9.32 6.21
C THR A 45 -15.69 -8.83 6.27
N GLY A 46 -16.63 -9.76 6.02
CA GLY A 46 -18.05 -9.44 6.07
C GLY A 46 -18.44 -8.66 7.32
N VAL A 47 -19.48 -7.88 7.22
CA VAL A 47 -19.96 -7.01 8.29
C VAL A 47 -20.17 -7.81 9.56
N GLU A 48 -19.42 -7.50 10.60
CA GLU A 48 -19.58 -8.13 11.90
C GLU A 48 -21.02 -7.91 12.41
N GLY A 49 -21.74 -8.98 12.63
CA GLY A 49 -22.95 -8.98 13.44
C GLY A 49 -24.30 -8.79 12.72
N GLU A 50 -24.36 -8.66 11.42
CA GLU A 50 -25.63 -8.78 10.69
C GLU A 50 -25.58 -9.94 9.71
N ASP A 51 -26.57 -10.85 9.79
CA ASP A 51 -26.85 -11.94 8.84
C ASP A 51 -27.26 -11.39 7.46
N ARG A 52 -26.47 -10.51 6.94
CA ARG A 52 -26.60 -10.06 5.55
C ARG A 52 -25.76 -10.98 4.68
N PHE A 53 -26.36 -12.07 4.24
CA PHE A 53 -26.01 -12.65 2.95
C PHE A 53 -26.31 -11.63 1.84
N GLY A 54 -25.92 -10.39 2.11
CA GLY A 54 -25.96 -9.33 1.12
C GLY A 54 -24.87 -9.63 0.12
N THR A 55 -25.20 -9.64 -1.12
CA THR A 55 -24.32 -9.46 -2.26
C THR A 55 -23.55 -8.15 -2.09
N ALA A 56 -22.76 -8.04 -1.00
CA ALA A 56 -21.84 -6.93 -0.83
C ALA A 56 -20.87 -6.96 -2.01
N PRO A 57 -20.83 -5.91 -2.82
CA PRO A 57 -20.11 -5.94 -4.10
C PRO A 57 -18.59 -5.98 -3.93
N VAL A 58 -18.10 -5.86 -2.72
CA VAL A 58 -16.68 -5.85 -2.42
C VAL A 58 -16.28 -7.17 -1.78
N ARG A 59 -15.52 -7.96 -2.52
CA ARG A 59 -14.95 -9.21 -2.04
C ARG A 59 -13.86 -8.95 -1.04
N ASP A 60 -13.63 -9.91 -0.14
CA ASP A 60 -12.43 -9.97 0.67
C ASP A 60 -11.20 -9.75 -0.20
N ALA A 61 -10.37 -8.80 0.16
CA ALA A 61 -9.18 -8.49 -0.62
C ALA A 61 -8.02 -8.04 0.27
N TYR A 62 -6.82 -8.30 -0.23
CA TYR A 62 -5.61 -7.65 0.25
C TYR A 62 -5.41 -6.33 -0.48
N PHE A 63 -4.67 -5.40 0.10
CA PHE A 63 -4.29 -4.17 -0.57
C PHE A 63 -2.87 -4.25 -1.11
N GLY A 64 -2.71 -3.88 -2.37
CA GLY A 64 -1.43 -3.69 -3.04
C GLY A 64 -1.18 -2.19 -3.23
N LEU A 65 -0.13 -1.66 -2.64
CA LEU A 65 0.27 -0.25 -2.75
C LEU A 65 1.41 -0.14 -3.75
N GLY A 66 1.23 0.61 -4.83
CA GLY A 66 2.22 0.75 -5.90
C GLY A 66 2.35 2.17 -6.44
N HIS A 67 3.27 2.34 -7.39
CA HIS A 67 3.49 3.60 -8.09
C HIS A 67 2.57 3.74 -9.31
N THR A 68 2.18 4.97 -9.64
CA THR A 68 1.31 5.28 -10.79
C THR A 68 1.90 4.88 -12.14
N ASP A 69 3.23 4.85 -12.29
CA ASP A 69 3.89 4.44 -13.54
C ASP A 69 3.60 2.98 -13.93
N MET A 70 3.14 2.19 -12.99
CA MET A 70 2.81 0.78 -13.21
C MET A 70 1.45 0.55 -13.88
N ILE A 71 0.69 1.60 -14.16
CA ILE A 71 -0.66 1.50 -14.73
C ILE A 71 -0.67 0.62 -15.98
N GLY A 72 0.21 0.89 -16.93
CA GLY A 72 0.25 0.13 -18.18
C GLY A 72 0.59 -1.35 -18.01
N GLN A 73 1.46 -1.67 -17.07
CA GLN A 73 1.80 -3.07 -16.78
C GLN A 73 0.65 -3.80 -16.09
N LEU A 74 0.02 -3.18 -15.11
CA LEU A 74 -1.10 -3.78 -14.39
C LEU A 74 -2.28 -4.08 -15.32
N ASP A 75 -2.54 -3.20 -16.28
CA ASP A 75 -3.60 -3.41 -17.28
C ASP A 75 -3.34 -4.63 -18.17
N ASN A 76 -2.07 -4.97 -18.41
CA ASN A 76 -1.66 -6.13 -19.20
C ASN A 76 -1.65 -7.46 -18.39
N VAL A 77 -1.80 -7.40 -17.08
CA VAL A 77 -1.84 -8.62 -16.25
C VAL A 77 -3.09 -9.42 -16.54
N GLN A 78 -2.92 -10.69 -16.85
CA GLN A 78 -4.03 -11.59 -17.18
C GLN A 78 -5.09 -11.63 -16.05
N GLY A 79 -6.33 -11.29 -16.38
CA GLY A 79 -7.44 -11.28 -15.46
C GLY A 79 -7.50 -10.06 -14.56
N PHE A 80 -6.80 -8.99 -14.91
CA PHE A 80 -6.93 -7.70 -14.25
C PHE A 80 -8.30 -7.08 -14.57
N ILE A 81 -9.00 -6.63 -13.56
CA ILE A 81 -10.30 -5.96 -13.68
C ILE A 81 -10.13 -4.51 -13.21
N GLN A 82 -10.26 -3.59 -14.14
CA GLN A 82 -10.19 -2.18 -13.86
C GLN A 82 -11.41 -1.71 -13.05
N LYS A 83 -11.24 -0.67 -12.23
CA LYS A 83 -12.29 -0.21 -11.31
C LYS A 83 -13.61 0.17 -11.98
N TRP A 84 -13.57 0.68 -13.20
CA TRP A 84 -14.80 1.05 -13.95
C TRP A 84 -15.56 -0.15 -14.52
N ASN A 85 -14.95 -1.33 -14.54
CA ASN A 85 -15.59 -2.58 -14.93
C ASN A 85 -16.22 -3.33 -13.74
N TYR A 86 -16.22 -2.73 -12.55
CA TYR A 86 -16.86 -3.35 -11.39
C TYR A 86 -18.38 -3.29 -11.51
N PRO A 87 -19.09 -4.34 -11.07
CA PRO A 87 -20.56 -4.38 -11.11
C PRO A 87 -21.22 -3.25 -10.30
N THR A 88 -20.54 -2.79 -9.25
CA THR A 88 -21.00 -1.71 -8.38
C THR A 88 -19.83 -0.82 -8.02
N GLN A 89 -19.93 0.45 -8.37
CA GLN A 89 -18.84 1.42 -8.17
C GLN A 89 -18.84 2.09 -6.78
N ASN A 90 -19.91 1.92 -6.00
CA ASN A 90 -20.07 2.59 -4.70
C ASN A 90 -19.03 2.16 -3.62
N SER A 91 -18.30 1.10 -3.86
CA SER A 91 -17.30 0.56 -2.94
C SER A 91 -15.85 0.68 -3.44
N THR A 92 -15.62 1.52 -4.44
CA THR A 92 -14.27 1.80 -4.95
C THR A 92 -13.57 2.83 -4.08
N LEU A 93 -12.27 2.65 -3.86
CA LEU A 93 -11.43 3.65 -3.21
C LEU A 93 -10.90 4.65 -4.24
N ASP A 94 -10.68 5.91 -3.84
CA ASP A 94 -10.27 6.98 -4.78
C ASP A 94 -8.97 6.64 -5.53
N ALA A 95 -7.98 6.09 -4.83
CA ALA A 95 -6.68 5.72 -5.41
C ALA A 95 -6.67 4.32 -6.04
N GLU A 96 -7.82 3.63 -6.08
CA GLU A 96 -7.90 2.29 -6.63
C GLU A 96 -7.86 2.30 -8.16
N TRP A 97 -7.01 1.46 -8.73
CA TRP A 97 -6.91 1.26 -10.17
C TRP A 97 -7.67 0.02 -10.64
N GLY A 98 -7.60 -1.06 -9.89
CA GLY A 98 -8.28 -2.31 -10.21
C GLY A 98 -7.88 -3.46 -9.30
N THR A 99 -8.30 -4.65 -9.67
CA THR A 99 -8.07 -5.87 -8.88
C THR A 99 -7.60 -7.03 -9.75
N VAL A 100 -6.71 -7.85 -9.19
CA VAL A 100 -6.34 -9.16 -9.73
C VAL A 100 -6.02 -10.11 -8.59
N ALA A 101 -6.35 -11.39 -8.72
CA ALA A 101 -6.02 -12.45 -7.75
C ALA A 101 -6.37 -12.12 -6.30
N ASN A 102 -7.48 -11.44 -6.05
CA ASN A 102 -7.91 -11.00 -4.72
C ASN A 102 -7.03 -9.91 -4.08
N VAL A 103 -6.28 -9.15 -4.88
CA VAL A 103 -5.53 -7.96 -4.46
C VAL A 103 -6.13 -6.75 -5.14
N ARG A 104 -6.44 -5.71 -4.38
CA ARG A 104 -6.87 -4.41 -4.88
C ARG A 104 -5.67 -3.49 -4.92
N PHE A 105 -5.37 -2.96 -6.10
CA PHE A 105 -4.21 -2.10 -6.32
C PHE A 105 -4.58 -0.64 -6.14
N LEU A 106 -3.90 -0.02 -5.17
CA LEU A 106 -3.97 1.40 -4.87
C LEU A 106 -2.68 2.03 -5.40
N LEU A 107 -2.81 2.98 -6.29
CA LEU A 107 -1.67 3.60 -6.95
C LEU A 107 -1.50 5.05 -6.49
N SER A 108 -0.25 5.43 -6.23
CA SER A 108 0.11 6.78 -5.81
C SER A 108 1.41 7.22 -6.49
N SER A 109 1.52 8.50 -6.80
CA SER A 109 2.75 9.11 -7.31
C SER A 109 3.91 9.10 -6.30
N ILE A 110 3.59 8.85 -5.01
CA ILE A 110 4.59 8.72 -3.92
C ILE A 110 4.98 7.25 -3.70
N GLY A 111 4.56 6.34 -4.60
CA GLY A 111 4.89 4.91 -4.52
C GLY A 111 6.40 4.69 -4.43
N SER A 112 6.80 3.67 -3.68
CA SER A 112 8.21 3.37 -3.44
C SER A 112 8.89 2.88 -4.72
N THR A 113 10.01 3.52 -5.06
CA THR A 113 10.91 3.08 -6.12
C THR A 113 12.31 2.87 -5.56
N THR A 114 13.07 1.95 -6.13
CA THR A 114 14.45 1.66 -5.74
C THR A 114 15.32 1.66 -6.98
N ALA A 115 16.45 2.36 -6.93
CA ALA A 115 17.44 2.25 -8.00
C ALA A 115 18.01 0.84 -8.00
N ASN A 116 18.00 0.17 -9.16
CA ASN A 116 18.66 -1.12 -9.30
C ASN A 116 20.17 -0.89 -9.43
N GLY A 117 20.90 -1.21 -8.37
CA GLY A 117 22.37 -1.07 -8.33
C GLY A 117 23.14 -2.11 -9.16
N SER A 118 22.45 -3.07 -9.80
CA SER A 118 23.05 -4.14 -10.58
C SER A 118 22.71 -4.02 -12.06
N LEU A 119 23.71 -3.92 -12.92
CA LEU A 119 23.79 -4.18 -14.37
C LEU A 119 22.72 -3.62 -15.34
N LEU A 120 21.51 -3.34 -14.90
CA LEU A 120 20.45 -2.69 -15.67
C LEU A 120 20.09 -1.40 -14.92
N ALA A 121 20.30 -0.25 -15.54
CA ALA A 121 19.90 1.08 -15.03
C ALA A 121 18.37 1.26 -14.93
N ALA A 122 17.64 0.18 -14.71
CA ALA A 122 16.19 0.18 -14.62
C ALA A 122 15.74 0.50 -13.19
N THR A 123 14.78 1.37 -13.07
CA THR A 123 14.11 1.65 -11.80
C THR A 123 13.28 0.44 -11.39
N VAL A 124 13.48 -0.04 -10.17
CA VAL A 124 12.65 -1.09 -9.57
C VAL A 124 11.49 -0.46 -8.84
N TYR A 125 10.29 -0.86 -9.18
CA TYR A 125 9.05 -0.45 -8.54
C TYR A 125 8.69 -1.47 -7.47
N ASN A 126 8.33 -0.97 -6.29
CA ASN A 126 7.93 -1.80 -5.17
C ASN A 126 6.41 -1.77 -5.03
N ILE A 127 5.79 -2.94 -5.05
CA ILE A 127 4.38 -3.11 -4.72
C ILE A 127 4.29 -3.79 -3.36
N PHE A 128 3.77 -3.08 -2.37
CA PHE A 128 3.55 -3.64 -1.04
C PHE A 128 2.17 -4.27 -0.97
N ILE A 129 2.12 -5.59 -0.82
CA ILE A 129 0.88 -6.34 -0.63
C ILE A 129 0.79 -6.72 0.84
N ALA A 130 -0.24 -6.25 1.51
CA ALA A 130 -0.41 -6.43 2.95
C ALA A 130 -1.79 -6.97 3.31
N GLY A 131 -1.84 -7.76 4.37
CA GLY A 131 -3.05 -8.12 5.07
C GLY A 131 -3.44 -7.08 6.12
N ARG A 132 -4.66 -7.19 6.65
CA ARG A 132 -5.12 -6.35 7.76
C ARG A 132 -4.27 -6.63 9.00
N GLU A 133 -3.96 -5.57 9.76
CA GLU A 133 -3.15 -5.63 10.98
C GLU A 133 -1.67 -6.05 10.76
N ALA A 134 -1.24 -6.09 9.49
CA ALA A 134 0.15 -6.40 9.17
C ALA A 134 1.12 -5.30 9.62
N PHE A 135 0.66 -4.07 9.68
CA PHE A 135 1.40 -2.92 10.18
C PHE A 135 0.49 -2.02 11.02
N ALA A 136 1.08 -1.30 11.94
CA ALA A 136 0.38 -0.36 12.80
C ALA A 136 1.21 0.92 12.98
N ALA A 137 0.53 2.03 13.20
CA ALA A 137 1.13 3.26 13.67
C ALA A 137 0.83 3.37 15.17
N VAL A 138 1.87 3.61 15.96
CA VAL A 138 1.74 3.84 17.39
C VAL A 138 1.93 5.33 17.63
N GLU A 139 0.90 5.96 18.16
CA GLU A 139 0.93 7.34 18.59
C GLU A 139 1.13 7.38 20.13
N GLN A 140 1.94 8.31 20.59
CA GLN A 140 2.09 8.54 22.02
C GLN A 140 0.90 9.37 22.52
N ASP A 141 0.26 8.93 23.59
CA ASP A 141 -0.85 9.67 24.21
C ASP A 141 -0.42 11.11 24.56
N GLY A 142 -1.25 12.07 24.16
CA GLY A 142 -0.97 13.50 24.30
C GLY A 142 0.01 14.10 23.27
N TYR A 143 0.55 13.31 22.34
CA TYR A 143 1.44 13.78 21.25
C TYR A 143 0.87 13.50 19.85
N SER A 144 -0.42 13.31 19.73
CA SER A 144 -1.09 13.30 18.42
C SER A 144 -0.83 14.61 17.67
N ALA A 145 -1.00 14.59 16.36
CA ALA A 145 -0.77 15.75 15.51
C ALA A 145 -1.51 16.98 16.07
N SER A 146 -0.76 17.95 16.58
CA SER A 146 -1.31 19.16 17.15
C SER A 146 -0.71 20.40 16.49
N PHE A 147 -1.59 21.34 16.18
CA PHE A 147 -1.22 22.63 15.63
C PHE A 147 -1.08 23.64 16.75
N ILE A 148 0.06 24.34 16.80
CA ILE A 148 0.38 25.33 17.84
C ILE A 148 0.44 26.69 17.19
N TYR A 149 -0.45 27.57 17.56
CA TYR A 149 -0.44 28.96 17.16
C TYR A 149 -0.09 29.84 18.36
N ARG A 150 0.97 30.63 18.25
CA ARG A 150 1.33 31.67 19.21
C ARG A 150 0.99 33.02 18.58
N PRO A 151 -0.01 33.73 19.12
CA PRO A 151 -0.38 35.05 18.60
C PRO A 151 0.76 36.05 18.80
N PRO A 152 0.74 37.18 18.10
CA PRO A 152 1.72 38.25 18.29
C PRO A 152 1.79 38.68 19.74
N ILE A 153 2.98 38.59 20.33
CA ILE A 153 3.25 39.03 21.69
C ILE A 153 4.11 40.29 21.59
N TYR A 154 3.91 41.18 22.54
CA TYR A 154 4.71 42.39 22.68
C TYR A 154 6.17 42.05 23.02
N ASP A 155 6.91 41.65 22.00
CA ASP A 155 8.37 41.46 22.05
C ASP A 155 9.03 42.55 21.21
N GLY A 156 8.69 43.78 21.56
CA GLY A 156 9.09 44.99 20.86
C GLY A 156 7.91 45.95 20.62
N PRO A 157 8.20 47.21 20.22
CA PRO A 157 7.20 48.29 20.16
C PRO A 157 6.09 48.05 19.10
N LEU A 158 6.23 47.09 18.18
CA LEU A 158 5.31 46.88 17.08
C LEU A 158 4.56 45.53 17.13
N ALA A 159 4.85 44.65 18.09
CA ALA A 159 4.18 43.33 18.24
C ALA A 159 3.98 42.55 16.92
N LEU A 160 4.96 42.52 16.04
CA LEU A 160 4.86 41.99 14.67
C LEU A 160 5.15 40.50 14.56
N ASN A 161 5.64 39.87 15.63
CA ASN A 161 6.08 38.46 15.57
C ASN A 161 5.01 37.51 16.05
N ALA A 162 4.46 36.71 15.13
CA ALA A 162 3.64 35.55 15.44
C ALA A 162 4.40 34.28 15.05
N SER A 163 4.17 33.17 15.73
CA SER A 163 4.76 31.89 15.36
C SER A 163 3.68 30.82 15.22
N VAL A 164 3.88 29.99 14.20
CA VAL A 164 3.05 28.83 13.91
C VAL A 164 3.94 27.61 13.88
N GLY A 165 3.54 26.57 14.59
CA GLY A 165 4.26 25.30 14.62
C GLY A 165 3.29 24.14 14.66
N TRP A 166 3.79 22.97 14.35
CA TRP A 166 3.07 21.72 14.56
C TRP A 166 4.02 20.71 15.22
N LYS A 167 3.45 19.81 15.95
CA LYS A 167 4.18 18.68 16.55
C LYS A 167 3.37 17.41 16.37
N MET A 168 4.09 16.30 16.17
CA MET A 168 3.52 14.97 16.09
C MET A 168 4.57 13.95 16.53
N ALA A 169 4.17 12.94 17.27
CA ALA A 169 5.01 11.80 17.60
C ALA A 169 4.30 10.52 17.18
N GLU A 170 4.76 9.93 16.11
CA GLU A 170 4.23 8.71 15.54
C GLU A 170 5.37 7.76 15.13
N VAL A 171 5.22 6.48 15.42
CA VAL A 171 6.17 5.46 15.00
C VAL A 171 5.42 4.36 14.25
N PRO A 172 5.49 4.32 12.91
CA PRO A 172 4.95 3.21 12.14
C PRO A 172 5.84 1.96 12.29
N ARG A 173 5.22 0.82 12.51
CA ARG A 173 5.92 -0.45 12.67
C ARG A 173 5.18 -1.60 12.01
N ILE A 174 5.93 -2.57 11.49
CA ILE A 174 5.37 -3.84 11.02
C ILE A 174 5.06 -4.66 12.28
N THR A 175 3.81 -5.10 12.37
CA THR A 175 3.31 -5.93 13.49
C THR A 175 3.60 -7.41 13.21
N ASN A 176 3.42 -7.82 11.95
CA ASN A 176 3.66 -9.19 11.52
C ASN A 176 4.35 -9.21 10.16
N ASP A 177 5.64 -9.59 10.15
CA ASP A 177 6.46 -9.63 8.94
C ASP A 177 5.97 -10.64 7.89
N THR A 178 5.25 -11.68 8.31
CA THR A 178 4.74 -12.71 7.41
C THR A 178 3.47 -12.30 6.67
N TRP A 179 2.88 -11.16 7.04
CA TRP A 179 1.64 -10.62 6.46
C TRP A 179 1.88 -9.44 5.52
N VAL A 180 3.13 -9.08 5.28
CA VAL A 180 3.53 -8.03 4.35
C VAL A 180 4.54 -8.60 3.36
N PHE A 181 4.28 -8.42 2.07
CA PHE A 181 5.19 -8.76 1.00
C PHE A 181 5.48 -7.56 0.13
N ASN A 182 6.75 -7.43 -0.26
CA ASN A 182 7.19 -6.46 -1.24
C ASN A 182 7.44 -7.18 -2.57
N LEU A 183 6.59 -6.94 -3.54
CA LEU A 183 6.75 -7.43 -4.90
C LEU A 183 7.55 -6.40 -5.70
N ARG A 184 8.74 -6.80 -6.16
CA ARG A 184 9.66 -5.95 -6.91
C ARG A 184 9.54 -6.24 -8.39
N CYS A 185 9.33 -5.22 -9.17
CA CYS A 185 9.17 -5.32 -10.63
C CYS A 185 9.84 -4.15 -11.34
N THR A 186 10.13 -4.32 -12.62
CA THR A 186 10.62 -3.27 -13.51
C THR A 186 9.60 -3.01 -14.59
N LEU A 187 9.60 -1.81 -15.15
CA LEU A 187 8.85 -1.50 -16.36
C LEU A 187 9.58 -2.10 -17.57
N ALA A 188 8.81 -2.52 -18.57
CA ALA A 188 9.34 -2.96 -19.86
C ALA A 188 10.00 -1.81 -20.61
#